data_dc53280704d0457fb6c9debb2dfe167b
#
_entry.id   dc53280704d0457fb6c9debb2dfe167b
#
_cell.length_a   1.000
_cell.length_b   1.000
_cell.length_c   1.000
_cell.angle_alpha   90.00
_cell.angle_beta   90.00
_cell.angle_gamma   90.00
#
_symmetry.space_group_name_H-M   'P 1'
#
loop_
_entity.id
_entity.type
_entity.pdbx_description
1 polymer ?
#
loop_
_entity_poly.entity_id
_entity_poly.type
_entity_poly.pdbx_seq_one_letter_code
_entity_poly.pdbx_strand_id
1 'polypeptide(L)'
;VPLFEPLVPELDRKHFEAGRSPYKVFKPNYGDVFSYQNRSLLLAQYKRVLILAGPQIDVDEVESIHSFAENLQAPILADPLSNVRRCHKTGAIDDNHEVASNRNNDTDMIQKKHFSDVVISTYDAFLADKDLWPVLKPDCVIQFGQIVVSKRVQQMVASWDNVEYIEINSTMDSMNPTGKTTMHMQASINMFTHLFAVKNESNAYLNRWKRLEVAGKAQLSTA
;
A
#
# COMPACT_ATOMS: atom_id res chain seq x y z
N VAL A 1 38.97 -16.67 12.54
CA VAL A 1 37.80 -16.99 13.38
C VAL A 1 36.78 -17.64 12.44
N PRO A 2 36.41 -18.92 12.62
CA PRO A 2 35.39 -19.52 11.79
C PRO A 2 34.05 -18.81 12.04
N LEU A 3 33.43 -18.30 10.98
CA LEU A 3 32.06 -17.89 10.99
C LEU A 3 31.21 -19.15 11.26
N PHE A 4 30.58 -19.22 12.43
CA PHE A 4 29.60 -20.24 12.72
C PHE A 4 28.40 -20.00 11.80
N GLU A 5 28.14 -20.90 10.88
CA GLU A 5 26.86 -20.96 10.22
C GLU A 5 25.76 -21.11 11.29
N PRO A 6 24.71 -20.30 11.27
CA PRO A 6 23.61 -20.49 12.20
C PRO A 6 23.02 -21.88 11.96
N LEU A 7 22.93 -22.68 13.03
CA LEU A 7 22.23 -23.97 12.98
C LEU A 7 20.81 -23.71 12.52
N VAL A 8 20.48 -24.15 11.31
CA VAL A 8 19.11 -24.12 10.80
C VAL A 8 18.30 -25.04 11.71
N PRO A 9 17.27 -24.56 12.41
CA PRO A 9 16.44 -25.40 13.26
C PRO A 9 15.88 -26.58 12.45
N GLU A 10 16.03 -27.79 12.94
CA GLU A 10 15.51 -29.02 12.29
C GLU A 10 13.98 -29.04 12.12
N LEU A 11 13.29 -28.06 12.69
CA LEU A 11 11.83 -28.01 12.81
C LEU A 11 11.08 -27.79 11.49
N ASP A 12 11.72 -27.25 10.46
CA ASP A 12 10.97 -26.76 9.29
C ASP A 12 11.07 -27.64 8.04
N ARG A 13 11.95 -28.64 8.01
CA ARG A 13 12.08 -29.52 6.83
C ARG A 13 10.78 -30.25 6.49
N LYS A 14 10.04 -30.74 7.48
CA LYS A 14 8.80 -31.50 7.24
C LYS A 14 7.66 -30.64 6.69
N HIS A 15 7.65 -29.33 6.99
CA HIS A 15 6.66 -28.40 6.43
C HIS A 15 7.05 -27.94 5.02
N PHE A 16 8.34 -27.77 4.74
CA PHE A 16 8.84 -27.46 3.41
C PHE A 16 8.68 -28.63 2.43
N GLU A 17 8.95 -29.86 2.86
CA GLU A 17 8.81 -31.05 2.03
C GLU A 17 7.34 -31.40 1.69
N ALA A 18 6.38 -30.89 2.46
CA ALA A 18 4.97 -31.13 2.18
C ALA A 18 4.39 -30.26 1.06
N GLY A 19 5.16 -29.35 0.46
CA GLY A 19 4.73 -28.48 -0.67
C GLY A 19 3.52 -27.60 -0.36
N ARG A 20 3.18 -27.41 0.92
CA ARG A 20 2.05 -26.57 1.34
C ARG A 20 2.53 -25.14 1.48
N SER A 21 2.15 -24.31 0.52
CA SER A 21 2.28 -22.85 0.69
C SER A 21 1.49 -22.41 1.92
N PRO A 22 2.09 -21.63 2.85
CA PRO A 22 1.40 -21.11 4.03
C PRO A 22 0.28 -20.11 3.67
N TYR A 23 0.19 -19.69 2.42
CA TYR A 23 -0.81 -18.76 1.90
C TYR A 23 -1.37 -19.25 0.57
N LYS A 24 -2.57 -18.78 0.22
CA LYS A 24 -3.19 -19.09 -1.06
C LYS A 24 -2.50 -18.27 -2.16
N VAL A 25 -1.87 -18.97 -3.11
CA VAL A 25 -1.30 -18.32 -4.31
C VAL A 25 -2.39 -18.24 -5.37
N PHE A 26 -2.62 -17.02 -5.83
CA PHE A 26 -3.54 -16.75 -6.91
C PHE A 26 -2.77 -16.26 -8.15
N LYS A 27 -2.90 -17.01 -9.25
CA LYS A 27 -2.35 -16.63 -10.55
C LYS A 27 -3.52 -16.26 -11.47
N PRO A 28 -3.65 -14.99 -11.86
CA PRO A 28 -4.66 -14.63 -12.84
C PRO A 28 -4.32 -15.27 -14.20
N ASN A 29 -5.20 -16.13 -14.68
CA ASN A 29 -5.18 -16.57 -16.08
C ASN A 29 -6.01 -15.58 -16.90
N TYR A 30 -5.44 -15.03 -17.96
CA TYR A 30 -6.11 -14.07 -18.87
C TYR A 30 -7.42 -14.60 -19.48
N GLY A 31 -7.68 -15.92 -19.42
CA GLY A 31 -8.91 -16.55 -19.89
C GLY A 31 -10.09 -16.47 -18.92
N ASP A 32 -9.86 -16.20 -17.64
CA ASP A 32 -10.88 -16.24 -16.58
C ASP A 32 -11.40 -14.86 -16.16
N VAL A 33 -11.41 -13.88 -17.07
CA VAL A 33 -11.89 -12.52 -16.80
C VAL A 33 -13.28 -12.52 -16.16
N PHE A 34 -14.13 -13.45 -16.51
CA PHE A 34 -15.48 -13.59 -15.93
C PHE A 34 -15.50 -14.06 -14.47
N SER A 35 -14.47 -14.77 -14.00
CA SER A 35 -14.38 -15.15 -12.60
C SER A 35 -13.94 -14.00 -11.69
N TYR A 36 -13.38 -12.93 -12.28
CA TYR A 36 -12.92 -11.74 -11.54
C TYR A 36 -14.05 -10.80 -11.14
N GLN A 37 -15.13 -10.72 -11.92
CA GLN A 37 -16.29 -9.88 -11.59
C GLN A 37 -16.92 -10.23 -10.23
N ASN A 38 -16.86 -11.49 -9.82
CA ASN A 38 -17.30 -11.89 -8.48
C ASN A 38 -16.30 -11.54 -7.37
N ARG A 39 -15.10 -11.07 -7.68
CA ARG A 39 -14.05 -10.79 -6.71
C ARG A 39 -13.94 -9.32 -6.34
N SER A 40 -14.41 -8.41 -7.19
CA SER A 40 -14.63 -7.02 -6.76
C SER A 40 -15.58 -6.97 -5.57
N LEU A 41 -16.55 -7.91 -5.50
CA LEU A 41 -17.41 -8.13 -4.33
C LEU A 41 -16.62 -8.55 -3.09
N LEU A 42 -15.44 -9.16 -3.27
CA LEU A 42 -14.61 -9.62 -2.16
C LEU A 42 -14.02 -8.44 -1.39
N LEU A 43 -13.60 -7.38 -2.05
CA LEU A 43 -13.13 -6.16 -1.39
C LEU A 43 -14.28 -5.32 -0.82
N ALA A 44 -15.47 -5.38 -1.41
CA ALA A 44 -16.64 -4.63 -0.95
C ALA A 44 -17.11 -5.04 0.47
N GLN A 45 -16.75 -6.23 0.93
CA GLN A 45 -17.06 -6.66 2.29
C GLN A 45 -16.22 -5.98 3.38
N TYR A 46 -15.04 -5.43 3.03
CA TYR A 46 -14.14 -4.80 3.98
C TYR A 46 -14.43 -3.31 4.10
N LYS A 47 -14.70 -2.86 5.32
CA LYS A 47 -14.98 -1.44 5.61
C LYS A 47 -13.72 -0.65 5.96
N ARG A 48 -12.70 -1.33 6.47
CA ARG A 48 -11.45 -0.74 6.92
C ARG A 48 -10.29 -1.40 6.16
N VAL A 49 -9.96 -0.84 5.03
CA VAL A 49 -8.82 -1.30 4.22
C VAL A 49 -7.61 -0.41 4.50
N LEU A 50 -6.46 -1.04 4.73
CA LEU A 50 -5.16 -0.37 4.84
C LEU A 50 -4.30 -0.77 3.65
N ILE A 51 -3.73 0.20 2.97
CA ILE A 51 -2.81 -0.04 1.85
C ILE A 51 -1.37 0.20 2.33
N LEU A 52 -0.51 -0.76 2.05
CA LEU A 52 0.93 -0.65 2.23
C LEU A 52 1.58 -0.55 0.84
N ALA A 53 2.27 0.54 0.58
CA ALA A 53 3.02 0.74 -0.66
C ALA A 53 4.52 0.64 -0.34
N GLY A 54 5.12 -0.48 -0.70
CA GLY A 54 6.52 -0.77 -0.43
C GLY A 54 7.49 -0.02 -1.35
N PRO A 55 8.80 -0.21 -1.18
CA PRO A 55 9.81 0.43 -2.02
C PRO A 55 9.75 -0.06 -3.48
N GLN A 56 10.28 0.75 -4.40
CA GLN A 56 10.50 0.42 -5.82
C GLN A 56 9.21 0.11 -6.62
N ILE A 57 8.11 0.79 -6.30
CA ILE A 57 6.92 0.78 -7.16
C ILE A 57 7.20 1.60 -8.41
N ASP A 58 6.82 1.10 -9.57
CA ASP A 58 7.00 1.77 -10.84
C ASP A 58 6.16 3.07 -10.90
N VAL A 59 6.72 4.11 -11.52
CA VAL A 59 6.09 5.44 -11.53
C VAL A 59 4.75 5.43 -12.26
N ASP A 60 4.61 4.60 -13.30
CA ASP A 60 3.39 4.43 -14.08
C ASP A 60 2.27 3.66 -13.33
N GLU A 61 2.59 3.02 -12.21
CA GLU A 61 1.61 2.35 -11.34
C GLU A 61 1.10 3.26 -10.20
N VAL A 62 1.77 4.38 -9.95
CA VAL A 62 1.48 5.29 -8.82
C VAL A 62 0.07 5.86 -8.89
N GLU A 63 -0.36 6.35 -10.06
CA GLU A 63 -1.69 6.93 -10.24
C GLU A 63 -2.80 5.91 -10.01
N SER A 64 -2.58 4.67 -10.44
CA SER A 64 -3.53 3.57 -10.21
C SER A 64 -3.71 3.26 -8.72
N ILE A 65 -2.61 3.30 -7.93
CA ILE A 65 -2.67 3.11 -6.49
C ILE A 65 -3.46 4.23 -5.81
N HIS A 66 -3.21 5.49 -6.20
CA HIS A 66 -3.93 6.63 -5.62
C HIS A 66 -5.42 6.56 -5.93
N SER A 67 -5.78 6.37 -7.21
CA SER A 67 -7.18 6.26 -7.62
C SER A 67 -7.90 5.10 -6.93
N PHE A 68 -7.22 3.98 -6.77
CA PHE A 68 -7.74 2.81 -6.07
C PHE A 68 -7.97 3.10 -4.58
N ALA A 69 -7.02 3.74 -3.90
CA ALA A 69 -7.13 4.12 -2.50
C ALA A 69 -8.23 5.17 -2.26
N GLU A 70 -8.36 6.14 -3.16
CA GLU A 70 -9.43 7.15 -3.11
C GLU A 70 -10.80 6.50 -3.25
N ASN A 71 -10.98 5.56 -4.18
CA ASN A 71 -12.23 4.82 -4.34
C ASN A 71 -12.57 3.98 -3.09
N LEU A 72 -11.59 3.33 -2.51
CA LEU A 72 -11.76 2.53 -1.28
C LEU A 72 -11.86 3.38 -0.01
N GLN A 73 -11.59 4.70 -0.07
CA GLN A 73 -11.41 5.54 1.11
C GLN A 73 -10.41 4.94 2.10
N ALA A 74 -9.31 4.42 1.56
CA ALA A 74 -8.28 3.69 2.29
C ALA A 74 -7.01 4.54 2.50
N PRO A 75 -6.43 4.57 3.70
CA PRO A 75 -5.13 5.20 3.92
C PRO A 75 -4.02 4.39 3.25
N ILE A 76 -3.01 5.08 2.71
CA ILE A 76 -1.80 4.48 2.17
C ILE A 76 -0.63 4.78 3.11
N LEU A 77 0.00 3.76 3.68
CA LEU A 77 1.31 3.88 4.30
C LEU A 77 2.37 3.68 3.22
N ALA A 78 2.84 4.79 2.67
CA ALA A 78 3.80 4.76 1.57
C ALA A 78 5.24 4.79 2.11
N ASP A 79 6.04 3.83 1.69
CA ASP A 79 7.49 3.86 1.95
C ASP A 79 8.12 5.11 1.31
N PRO A 80 9.15 5.71 1.93
CA PRO A 80 9.87 6.83 1.31
C PRO A 80 10.41 6.52 -0.11
N LEU A 81 10.69 5.26 -0.39
CA LEU A 81 11.24 4.78 -1.67
C LEU A 81 10.16 4.22 -2.61
N SER A 82 8.87 4.37 -2.27
CA SER A 82 7.77 3.78 -3.05
C SER A 82 7.36 4.58 -4.28
N ASN A 83 7.87 5.81 -4.48
CA ASN A 83 7.35 6.80 -5.43
C ASN A 83 5.90 7.29 -5.12
N VAL A 84 5.13 6.58 -4.30
CA VAL A 84 3.70 6.84 -4.02
C VAL A 84 3.47 8.07 -3.15
N ARG A 85 4.50 8.54 -2.41
CA ARG A 85 4.37 9.78 -1.61
C ARG A 85 4.15 11.03 -2.46
N ARG A 86 4.48 10.98 -3.76
CA ARG A 86 4.34 12.10 -4.69
C ARG A 86 3.25 11.74 -5.70
N CYS A 87 2.09 12.36 -5.60
CA CYS A 87 1.10 12.31 -6.68
C CYS A 87 1.43 13.40 -7.70
N HIS A 88 1.90 13.02 -8.87
CA HIS A 88 1.84 13.88 -10.04
C HIS A 88 0.46 13.68 -10.67
N LYS A 89 -0.53 14.52 -10.32
CA LYS A 89 -1.66 14.67 -11.24
C LYS A 89 -1.06 15.32 -12.49
N THR A 90 -0.78 14.53 -13.50
CA THR A 90 -0.63 15.05 -14.87
C THR A 90 -1.95 15.72 -15.17
N GLY A 91 -2.00 17.06 -15.00
CA GLY A 91 -3.12 17.83 -15.47
C GLY A 91 -3.31 17.47 -16.92
N ALA A 92 -4.53 17.11 -17.31
CA ALA A 92 -4.90 17.09 -18.71
C ALA A 92 -4.36 18.38 -19.31
N ILE A 93 -3.46 18.26 -20.27
CA ILE A 93 -3.07 19.39 -21.11
C ILE A 93 -4.37 19.73 -21.84
N ASP A 94 -5.04 20.79 -21.39
CA ASP A 94 -6.08 21.41 -22.18
C ASP A 94 -5.39 21.92 -23.44
N ASP A 95 -5.58 21.22 -24.56
CA ASP A 95 -5.05 21.53 -25.89
C ASP A 95 -5.59 22.86 -26.46
N ASN A 96 -6.19 23.72 -25.65
CA ASN A 96 -6.83 24.97 -26.05
C ASN A 96 -6.25 26.23 -25.39
N HIS A 97 -4.95 26.30 -25.10
CA HIS A 97 -4.34 27.58 -24.78
C HIS A 97 -3.34 27.99 -25.86
N GLU A 98 -3.82 28.96 -26.67
CA GLU A 98 -3.01 29.80 -27.55
C GLU A 98 -1.75 30.28 -26.84
N VAL A 99 -0.63 30.11 -27.54
CA VAL A 99 0.68 30.59 -27.16
C VAL A 99 0.67 32.12 -27.11
N ALA A 100 0.38 32.70 -25.95
CA ALA A 100 0.71 34.08 -25.66
C ALA A 100 2.13 34.14 -25.10
N SER A 101 3.09 34.44 -25.98
CA SER A 101 4.46 34.75 -25.61
C SER A 101 4.52 36.00 -24.73
N ASN A 102 4.71 35.83 -23.44
CA ASN A 102 5.23 36.90 -22.59
C ASN A 102 6.32 36.32 -21.66
N ARG A 103 7.56 36.55 -22.07
CA ARG A 103 8.77 36.37 -21.25
C ARG A 103 8.76 37.47 -20.21
N ASN A 104 8.62 37.08 -18.96
CA ASN A 104 9.21 37.69 -17.73
C ASN A 104 8.51 37.16 -16.51
N ASN A 105 9.15 36.28 -15.81
CA ASN A 105 9.19 36.03 -14.37
C ASN A 105 9.40 34.53 -14.06
N ASP A 106 10.68 34.18 -13.96
CA ASP A 106 11.19 32.83 -13.65
C ASP A 106 11.08 32.46 -12.15
N THR A 107 10.05 32.85 -11.42
CA THR A 107 10.05 32.59 -9.97
C THR A 107 8.80 31.91 -9.40
N ASP A 108 7.74 31.61 -10.18
CA ASP A 108 6.50 31.09 -9.60
C ASP A 108 5.98 29.75 -10.16
N MET A 109 6.81 29.01 -10.88
CA MET A 109 6.49 27.63 -11.28
C MET A 109 6.92 26.59 -10.23
N ILE A 110 6.76 26.90 -8.95
CA ILE A 110 6.64 25.85 -7.95
C ILE A 110 5.24 25.25 -8.13
N GLN A 111 5.14 24.27 -9.03
CA GLN A 111 3.95 23.43 -9.13
C GLN A 111 3.59 23.01 -7.70
N LYS A 112 2.45 23.47 -7.19
CA LYS A 112 1.90 23.01 -5.93
C LYS A 112 1.81 21.49 -6.03
N LYS A 113 2.77 20.78 -5.41
CA LYS A 113 2.74 19.34 -5.29
C LYS A 113 1.44 18.96 -4.58
N HIS A 114 0.48 18.49 -5.35
CA HIS A 114 -0.77 18.00 -4.79
C HIS A 114 -0.46 16.64 -4.15
N PHE A 115 -0.32 16.62 -2.83
CA PHE A 115 -0.28 15.36 -2.10
C PHE A 115 -1.69 14.79 -2.09
N SER A 116 -1.83 13.52 -2.45
CA SER A 116 -3.12 12.85 -2.30
C SER A 116 -3.49 12.77 -0.83
N ASP A 117 -4.71 13.11 -0.53
CA ASP A 117 -5.26 13.12 0.83
C ASP A 117 -5.32 11.73 1.49
N VAL A 118 -5.06 10.66 0.74
CA VAL A 118 -5.05 9.29 1.26
C VAL A 118 -3.68 8.82 1.73
N VAL A 119 -2.59 9.54 1.39
CA VAL A 119 -1.23 9.17 1.79
C VAL A 119 -0.93 9.65 3.21
N ILE A 120 -0.51 8.72 4.03
CA ILE A 120 -0.03 8.95 5.40
C ILE A 120 1.49 8.86 5.39
N SER A 121 2.18 9.98 5.53
CA SER A 121 3.63 10.07 5.40
C SER A 121 4.38 10.09 6.72
N THR A 122 3.72 10.53 7.80
CA THR A 122 4.33 10.66 9.14
C THR A 122 4.03 9.47 10.06
N TYR A 123 3.51 8.38 9.50
CA TYR A 123 3.07 7.21 10.26
C TYR A 123 4.15 6.67 11.21
N ASP A 124 5.41 6.70 10.83
CA ASP A 124 6.48 6.17 11.68
C ASP A 124 6.64 6.94 12.99
N ALA A 125 6.33 8.24 13.01
CA ALA A 125 6.40 9.06 14.21
C ALA A 125 5.33 8.64 15.23
N PHE A 126 4.05 8.65 14.86
CA PHE A 126 2.97 8.37 15.80
C PHE A 126 2.76 6.88 16.08
N LEU A 127 3.22 5.96 15.20
CA LEU A 127 3.21 4.53 15.48
C LEU A 127 4.23 4.07 16.52
N ALA A 128 5.05 4.98 17.04
CA ALA A 128 5.85 4.75 18.26
C ALA A 128 4.95 4.45 19.46
N ASP A 129 3.76 5.03 19.49
CA ASP A 129 2.71 4.73 20.47
C ASP A 129 1.99 3.44 20.09
N LYS A 130 2.25 2.37 20.84
CA LYS A 130 1.65 1.06 20.60
C LYS A 130 0.19 0.98 20.98
N ASP A 131 -0.32 1.88 21.79
CA ASP A 131 -1.74 1.93 22.19
C ASP A 131 -2.64 2.29 21.00
N LEU A 132 -2.07 2.90 19.97
CA LEU A 132 -2.76 3.17 18.71
C LEU A 132 -2.99 1.91 17.84
N TRP A 133 -2.16 0.87 17.98
CA TRP A 133 -2.18 -0.27 17.06
C TRP A 133 -3.52 -1.03 17.06
N PRO A 134 -4.15 -1.34 18.20
CA PRO A 134 -5.47 -1.99 18.19
C PRO A 134 -6.56 -1.09 17.60
N VAL A 135 -6.47 0.22 17.81
CA VAL A 135 -7.44 1.21 17.31
C VAL A 135 -7.36 1.37 15.79
N LEU A 136 -6.15 1.18 15.24
CA LEU A 136 -5.86 1.29 13.80
C LEU A 136 -6.01 -0.04 13.06
N LYS A 137 -6.39 -1.11 13.72
CA LYS A 137 -6.56 -2.43 13.11
C LYS A 137 -7.57 -2.38 11.96
N PRO A 138 -7.18 -2.80 10.74
CA PRO A 138 -8.06 -2.89 9.58
C PRO A 138 -8.83 -4.23 9.55
N ASP A 139 -9.74 -4.36 8.60
CA ASP A 139 -10.35 -5.64 8.23
C ASP A 139 -9.50 -6.36 7.17
N CYS A 140 -8.84 -5.55 6.32
CA CYS A 140 -7.99 -6.05 5.24
C CYS A 140 -6.76 -5.15 5.07
N VAL A 141 -5.59 -5.77 4.87
CA VAL A 141 -4.36 -5.11 4.44
C VAL A 141 -4.11 -5.49 2.98
N ILE A 142 -3.83 -4.50 2.14
CA ILE A 142 -3.39 -4.71 0.75
C ILE A 142 -1.97 -4.19 0.65
N GLN A 143 -1.03 -5.08 0.35
CA GLN A 143 0.37 -4.72 0.15
C GLN A 143 0.69 -4.73 -1.34
N PHE A 144 1.19 -3.61 -1.83
CA PHE A 144 1.76 -3.49 -3.16
C PHE A 144 3.29 -3.59 -3.12
N GLY A 145 3.83 -4.54 -3.87
CA GLY A 145 5.26 -4.80 -3.93
C GLY A 145 5.83 -5.34 -2.62
N GLN A 146 7.01 -4.87 -2.25
CA GLN A 146 7.68 -5.27 -1.01
C GLN A 146 6.99 -4.64 0.21
N ILE A 147 7.24 -5.22 1.40
CA ILE A 147 6.75 -4.59 2.64
C ILE A 147 7.46 -3.26 2.89
N VAL A 148 6.76 -2.31 3.49
CA VAL A 148 7.37 -1.04 3.91
C VAL A 148 8.52 -1.29 4.89
N VAL A 149 9.60 -0.51 4.76
CA VAL A 149 10.84 -0.69 5.53
C VAL A 149 10.64 -0.39 7.02
N SER A 150 9.65 0.43 7.38
CA SER A 150 9.38 0.78 8.78
C SER A 150 9.16 -0.44 9.66
N LYS A 151 10.06 -0.65 10.62
CA LYS A 151 9.96 -1.71 11.64
C LYS A 151 8.68 -1.59 12.47
N ARG A 152 8.22 -0.35 12.74
CA ARG A 152 6.98 -0.10 13.51
C ARG A 152 5.76 -0.60 12.76
N VAL A 153 5.68 -0.34 11.46
CA VAL A 153 4.59 -0.86 10.62
C VAL A 153 4.61 -2.38 10.58
N GLN A 154 5.79 -2.99 10.38
CA GLN A 154 5.93 -4.45 10.38
C GLN A 154 5.49 -5.07 11.71
N GLN A 155 5.91 -4.50 12.85
CA GLN A 155 5.52 -4.97 14.17
C GLN A 155 4.02 -4.77 14.45
N MET A 156 3.46 -3.63 14.04
CA MET A 156 2.03 -3.36 14.14
C MET A 156 1.21 -4.39 13.37
N VAL A 157 1.55 -4.62 12.12
CA VAL A 157 0.89 -5.63 11.27
C VAL A 157 1.02 -7.03 11.87
N ALA A 158 2.21 -7.39 12.34
CA ALA A 158 2.45 -8.69 12.97
C ALA A 158 1.63 -8.90 14.25
N SER A 159 1.26 -7.83 14.96
CA SER A 159 0.45 -7.87 16.17
C SER A 159 -1.04 -8.12 15.93
N TRP A 160 -1.51 -7.98 14.69
CA TRP A 160 -2.92 -8.13 14.36
C TRP A 160 -3.27 -9.57 13.98
N ASP A 161 -4.26 -10.13 14.64
CA ASP A 161 -4.84 -11.42 14.29
C ASP A 161 -6.17 -11.24 13.56
N ASN A 162 -6.56 -12.22 12.75
CA ASN A 162 -7.82 -12.22 11.99
C ASN A 162 -7.99 -10.99 11.10
N VAL A 163 -6.92 -10.62 10.40
CA VAL A 163 -6.90 -9.59 9.35
C VAL A 163 -6.61 -10.29 8.04
N GLU A 164 -7.41 -10.04 7.01
CA GLU A 164 -7.07 -10.52 5.67
C GLU A 164 -5.86 -9.74 5.16
N TYR A 165 -4.85 -10.45 4.67
CA TYR A 165 -3.63 -9.82 4.17
C TYR A 165 -3.37 -10.27 2.74
N ILE A 166 -3.60 -9.34 1.80
CA ILE A 166 -3.46 -9.58 0.38
C ILE A 166 -2.16 -8.93 -0.09
N GLU A 167 -1.26 -9.73 -0.60
CA GLU A 167 0.01 -9.29 -1.18
C GLU A 167 -0.07 -9.34 -2.70
N ILE A 168 0.22 -8.24 -3.36
CA ILE A 168 0.23 -8.10 -4.81
C ILE A 168 1.64 -7.75 -5.26
N ASN A 169 2.24 -8.60 -6.07
CA ASN A 169 3.50 -8.33 -6.74
C ASN A 169 3.62 -9.13 -8.05
N SER A 170 4.59 -8.79 -8.88
CA SER A 170 4.83 -9.47 -10.15
C SER A 170 5.59 -10.79 -10.02
N THR A 171 6.16 -11.07 -8.83
CA THR A 171 6.91 -12.30 -8.55
C THR A 171 6.01 -13.36 -7.92
N MET A 172 6.50 -14.61 -7.86
CA MET A 172 5.79 -15.71 -7.21
C MET A 172 6.05 -15.81 -5.72
N ASP A 173 7.11 -15.16 -5.25
CA ASP A 173 7.54 -15.26 -3.87
C ASP A 173 6.93 -14.16 -3.01
N SER A 174 6.46 -14.52 -1.82
CA SER A 174 5.98 -13.53 -0.86
C SER A 174 7.14 -12.66 -0.38
N MET A 175 6.92 -11.36 -0.42
CA MET A 175 7.85 -10.33 0.05
C MET A 175 7.50 -9.82 1.46
N ASN A 176 6.68 -10.58 2.20
CA ASN A 176 6.21 -10.20 3.52
C ASN A 176 6.85 -11.07 4.62
N PRO A 177 7.86 -10.57 5.35
CA PRO A 177 8.54 -11.32 6.40
C PRO A 177 7.69 -11.48 7.68
N THR A 178 6.53 -10.83 7.80
CA THR A 178 5.68 -10.93 8.99
C THR A 178 4.92 -12.26 9.09
N GLY A 179 4.87 -13.03 7.99
CA GLY A 179 4.11 -14.28 7.93
C GLY A 179 2.58 -14.10 8.00
N LYS A 180 2.08 -12.89 7.82
CA LYS A 180 0.63 -12.59 7.90
C LYS A 180 -0.10 -12.66 6.56
N THR A 181 0.60 -12.91 5.46
CA THR A 181 -0.02 -13.03 4.13
C THR A 181 -1.01 -14.19 4.13
N THR A 182 -2.29 -13.89 3.85
CA THR A 182 -3.37 -14.87 3.68
C THR A 182 -3.60 -15.18 2.22
N MET A 183 -3.35 -14.20 1.35
CA MET A 183 -3.47 -14.34 -0.10
C MET A 183 -2.30 -13.65 -0.79
N HIS A 184 -1.63 -14.37 -1.69
CA HIS A 184 -0.63 -13.80 -2.58
C HIS A 184 -1.16 -13.82 -4.01
N MET A 185 -1.16 -12.66 -4.65
CA MET A 185 -1.62 -12.50 -6.03
C MET A 185 -0.46 -12.04 -6.91
N GLN A 186 -0.07 -12.92 -7.83
CA GLN A 186 0.92 -12.59 -8.84
C GLN A 186 0.26 -11.76 -9.95
N ALA A 187 0.37 -10.44 -9.86
CA ALA A 187 -0.23 -9.52 -10.80
C ALA A 187 0.54 -8.19 -10.84
N SER A 188 0.41 -7.42 -11.93
CA SER A 188 0.80 -6.02 -11.91
C SER A 188 -0.19 -5.23 -11.07
N ILE A 189 0.27 -4.14 -10.47
CA ILE A 189 -0.56 -3.27 -9.65
C ILE A 189 -1.70 -2.66 -10.48
N ASN A 190 -1.39 -2.21 -11.70
CA ASN A 190 -2.39 -1.66 -12.63
C ASN A 190 -3.52 -2.66 -12.92
N MET A 191 -3.18 -3.93 -13.16
CA MET A 191 -4.18 -4.96 -13.40
C MET A 191 -5.04 -5.20 -12.15
N PHE A 192 -4.42 -5.29 -10.97
CA PHE A 192 -5.14 -5.50 -9.73
C PHE A 192 -6.10 -4.35 -9.43
N THR A 193 -5.62 -3.11 -9.44
CA THR A 193 -6.41 -1.92 -9.11
C THR A 193 -7.58 -1.72 -10.06
N HIS A 194 -7.40 -2.08 -11.35
CA HIS A 194 -8.47 -2.02 -12.34
C HIS A 194 -9.54 -3.10 -12.12
N LEU A 195 -9.13 -4.34 -11.85
CA LEU A 195 -10.06 -5.46 -11.69
C LEU A 195 -10.83 -5.44 -10.37
N PHE A 196 -10.24 -4.89 -9.32
CA PHE A 196 -10.80 -4.86 -7.97
C PHE A 196 -11.26 -3.47 -7.53
N ALA A 197 -11.45 -2.55 -8.47
CA ALA A 197 -11.97 -1.22 -8.18
C ALA A 197 -13.37 -1.31 -7.54
N VAL A 198 -13.47 -0.87 -6.29
CA VAL A 198 -14.71 -0.80 -5.51
C VAL A 198 -14.81 0.58 -4.90
N LYS A 199 -15.99 1.18 -4.95
CA LYS A 199 -16.24 2.45 -4.29
C LYS A 199 -16.78 2.19 -2.89
N ASN A 200 -16.07 2.69 -1.88
CA ASN A 200 -16.51 2.68 -0.49
C ASN A 200 -17.03 4.08 -0.12
N GLU A 201 -18.21 4.15 0.47
CA GLU A 201 -18.80 5.42 0.90
C GLU A 201 -18.31 5.84 2.32
N SER A 202 -17.82 4.89 3.10
CA SER A 202 -17.38 5.16 4.47
C SER A 202 -15.93 5.64 4.52
N ASN A 203 -15.72 6.86 4.96
CA ASN A 203 -14.39 7.46 5.15
C ASN A 203 -13.92 7.50 6.62
N ALA A 204 -14.66 6.91 7.53
CA ALA A 204 -14.38 7.01 8.98
C ALA A 204 -12.98 6.47 9.35
N TYR A 205 -12.56 5.36 8.70
CA TYR A 205 -11.26 4.77 8.92
C TYR A 205 -10.13 5.67 8.37
N LEU A 206 -10.25 6.15 7.14
CA LEU A 206 -9.31 7.09 6.53
C LEU A 206 -9.19 8.38 7.36
N ASN A 207 -10.32 8.94 7.80
CA ASN A 207 -10.32 10.16 8.60
C ASN A 207 -9.59 10.01 9.94
N ARG A 208 -9.60 8.80 10.53
CA ARG A 208 -8.80 8.52 11.73
C ARG A 208 -7.30 8.65 11.44
N TRP A 209 -6.83 8.06 10.36
CA TRP A 209 -5.43 8.17 9.94
C TRP A 209 -5.04 9.60 9.56
N LYS A 210 -5.92 10.34 8.88
CA LYS A 210 -5.68 11.76 8.54
C LYS A 210 -5.50 12.63 9.78
N ARG A 211 -6.26 12.41 10.85
CA ARG A 211 -6.11 13.15 12.10
C ARG A 211 -4.74 12.89 12.73
N LEU A 212 -4.26 11.66 12.72
CA LEU A 212 -2.93 11.31 13.21
C LEU A 212 -1.82 11.90 12.33
N GLU A 213 -2.01 11.92 11.02
CA GLU A 213 -1.09 12.56 10.08
C GLU A 213 -0.94 14.06 10.36
N VAL A 214 -2.04 14.76 10.61
CA VAL A 214 -2.02 16.20 10.96
C VAL A 214 -1.28 16.42 12.28
N ALA A 215 -1.56 15.61 13.31
CA ALA A 215 -0.88 15.70 14.59
C ALA A 215 0.62 15.40 14.47
N GLY A 216 0.99 14.37 13.69
CA GLY A 216 2.38 14.01 13.43
C GLY A 216 3.15 15.11 12.70
N LYS A 217 2.55 15.75 11.70
CA LYS A 217 3.14 16.90 11.00
C LYS A 217 3.37 18.09 11.94
N ALA A 218 2.41 18.38 12.81
CA ALA A 218 2.55 19.47 13.79
C ALA A 218 3.73 19.22 14.75
N GLN A 219 3.91 17.98 15.23
CA GLN A 219 5.05 17.63 16.10
C GLN A 219 6.39 17.76 15.39
N LEU A 220 6.48 17.33 14.13
CA LEU A 220 7.73 17.42 13.36
C LEU A 220 8.10 18.86 12.99
N SER A 221 7.15 19.79 12.93
CA SER A 221 7.41 21.21 12.63
C SER A 221 7.86 22.01 13.85
N THR A 222 7.72 21.47 15.07
CA THR A 222 8.11 22.11 16.33
C THR A 222 9.40 21.55 16.92
N ALA A 223 9.97 20.53 16.33
CA ALA A 223 11.22 19.89 16.74
C ALA A 223 12.40 20.40 15.91
#